data_7a10754e1946ced18fbd2b8f48430267
#
_entry.id   7a10754e1946ced18fbd2b8f48430267
#
_cell.length_a   1.000
_cell.length_b   1.000
_cell.length_c   1.000
_cell.angle_alpha   90.00
_cell.angle_beta   90.00
_cell.angle_gamma   90.00
#
_symmetry.space_group_name_H-M   'P 1'
#
loop_
_entity.id
_entity.type
_entity.pdbx_description
1 polymer ?
#
loop_
_entity_poly.entity_id
_entity_poly.type
_entity_poly.pdbx_seq_one_letter_code
_entity_poly.pdbx_strand_id
1 'polypeptide(L)'
;MQYILLIYGDESSGADMSAEEQGKTMQEWVDYTQWLRDKGWYLAGDALHATTEATTVRFGGTAPVTTDGPFAETKEQLGGYYLLECKDLDEAIEASSKMPVRGGGVEIRPVMLFDDEGRPRQ
;
A
#
# COMPACT_ATOMS: atom_id res chain seq x y z
N MET A 1 -10.91 12.35 -7.70
CA MET A 1 -9.59 12.52 -7.07
C MET A 1 -8.90 11.18 -6.89
N GLN A 2 -7.61 11.16 -7.03
CA GLN A 2 -6.86 9.95 -6.76
C GLN A 2 -6.38 9.92 -5.31
N TYR A 3 -6.45 8.75 -4.72
CA TYR A 3 -5.96 8.49 -3.36
C TYR A 3 -5.07 7.26 -3.39
N ILE A 4 -3.96 7.33 -2.66
CA ILE A 4 -3.15 6.16 -2.43
C ILE A 4 -3.46 5.61 -1.03
N LEU A 5 -3.64 4.31 -0.94
CA LEU A 5 -3.89 3.59 0.30
C LEU A 5 -2.62 2.81 0.63
N LEU A 6 -1.93 3.21 1.67
CA LEU A 6 -0.68 2.61 2.10
C LEU A 6 -0.97 1.63 3.24
N ILE A 7 -0.64 0.37 3.03
CA ILE A 7 -1.03 -0.72 3.92
C ILE A 7 0.15 -1.08 4.83
N TYR A 8 -0.02 -0.88 6.13
CA TYR A 8 0.99 -1.16 7.14
C TYR A 8 0.55 -2.31 8.03
N GLY A 9 1.47 -3.19 8.38
CA GLY A 9 1.20 -4.28 9.28
C GLY A 9 2.49 -4.96 9.71
N ASP A 10 2.38 -5.83 10.72
CA ASP A 10 3.51 -6.64 11.15
C ASP A 10 3.72 -7.77 10.16
N GLU A 11 4.80 -7.69 9.38
CA GLU A 11 5.08 -8.69 8.34
C GLU A 11 5.39 -10.08 8.89
N SER A 12 5.67 -10.19 10.20
CA SER A 12 5.88 -11.50 10.84
C SER A 12 4.58 -12.19 11.20
N SER A 13 3.44 -11.49 11.19
CA SER A 13 2.15 -12.01 11.66
C SER A 13 1.61 -13.18 10.83
N GLY A 14 2.07 -13.34 9.59
CA GLY A 14 1.66 -14.44 8.72
C GLY A 14 2.62 -15.61 8.66
N ALA A 15 3.70 -15.57 9.43
CA ALA A 15 4.79 -16.56 9.34
C ALA A 15 4.33 -17.99 9.69
N ASP A 16 3.34 -18.11 10.58
CA ASP A 16 2.85 -19.42 11.06
C ASP A 16 1.58 -19.90 10.34
N MET A 17 1.18 -19.21 9.29
CA MET A 17 -0.03 -19.59 8.55
C MET A 17 0.19 -20.87 7.75
N SER A 18 -0.80 -21.77 7.80
CA SER A 18 -0.81 -22.97 6.98
C SER A 18 -1.03 -22.60 5.50
N ALA A 19 -0.72 -23.52 4.59
CA ALA A 19 -0.98 -23.31 3.16
C ALA A 19 -2.46 -23.05 2.89
N GLU A 20 -3.35 -23.71 3.62
CA GLU A 20 -4.80 -23.49 3.49
C GLU A 20 -5.20 -22.07 3.92
N GLU A 21 -4.65 -21.61 5.04
CA GLU A 21 -4.92 -20.25 5.53
C GLU A 21 -4.36 -19.20 4.57
N GLN A 22 -3.17 -19.43 4.02
CA GLN A 22 -2.58 -18.53 3.01
C GLN A 22 -3.46 -18.46 1.78
N GLY A 23 -4.02 -19.59 1.33
CA GLY A 23 -4.93 -19.62 0.19
C GLY A 23 -6.21 -18.83 0.44
N LYS A 24 -6.78 -18.96 1.64
CA LYS A 24 -7.97 -18.18 2.02
C LYS A 24 -7.67 -16.70 2.05
N THR A 25 -6.55 -16.31 2.62
CA THR A 25 -6.13 -14.91 2.68
C THR A 25 -5.94 -14.35 1.27
N MET A 26 -5.29 -15.10 0.39
CA MET A 26 -5.12 -14.68 -0.99
C MET A 26 -6.47 -14.48 -1.68
N GLN A 27 -7.44 -15.37 -1.44
CA GLN A 27 -8.77 -15.27 -2.03
C GLN A 27 -9.50 -14.03 -1.52
N GLU A 28 -9.35 -13.70 -0.24
CA GLU A 28 -9.93 -12.47 0.32
C GLU A 28 -9.41 -11.22 -0.40
N TRP A 29 -8.11 -11.18 -0.70
CA TRP A 29 -7.52 -10.06 -1.43
C TRP A 29 -7.98 -10.02 -2.89
N VAL A 30 -8.11 -11.17 -3.53
CA VAL A 30 -8.64 -11.25 -4.89
C VAL A 30 -10.07 -10.71 -4.92
N ASP A 31 -10.91 -11.14 -3.98
CA ASP A 31 -12.31 -10.70 -3.89
C ASP A 31 -12.40 -9.20 -3.60
N TYR A 32 -11.55 -8.70 -2.70
CA TYR A 32 -11.51 -7.28 -2.38
C TYR A 32 -11.12 -6.44 -3.61
N THR A 33 -10.10 -6.88 -4.34
CA THR A 33 -9.66 -6.17 -5.55
C THR A 33 -10.76 -6.16 -6.61
N GLN A 34 -11.49 -7.27 -6.76
CA GLN A 34 -12.60 -7.32 -7.68
C GLN A 34 -13.73 -6.37 -7.27
N TRP A 35 -14.00 -6.28 -5.96
CA TRP A 35 -14.98 -5.33 -5.44
C TRP A 35 -14.59 -3.88 -5.77
N LEU A 36 -13.31 -3.54 -5.64
CA LEU A 36 -12.81 -2.22 -6.03
C LEU A 36 -13.03 -1.95 -7.52
N ARG A 37 -12.80 -2.96 -8.37
CA ARG A 37 -13.01 -2.84 -9.82
C ARG A 37 -14.50 -2.65 -10.13
N ASP A 38 -15.36 -3.38 -9.46
CA ASP A 38 -16.81 -3.28 -9.65
C ASP A 38 -17.34 -1.90 -9.25
N LYS A 39 -16.72 -1.28 -8.25
CA LYS A 39 -17.04 0.11 -7.87
C LYS A 39 -16.51 1.14 -8.86
N GLY A 40 -15.62 0.75 -9.74
CA GLY A 40 -14.95 1.68 -10.66
C GLY A 40 -13.85 2.50 -9.99
N TRP A 41 -13.37 2.06 -8.84
CA TRP A 41 -12.36 2.79 -8.07
C TRP A 41 -10.93 2.35 -8.34
N TYR A 42 -10.71 1.13 -8.78
CA TYR A 42 -9.38 0.55 -8.91
C TYR A 42 -8.58 1.16 -10.06
N LEU A 43 -7.38 1.65 -9.77
CA LEU A 43 -6.42 2.09 -10.78
C LEU A 43 -5.19 1.18 -10.80
N ALA A 44 -4.62 0.91 -9.64
CA ALA A 44 -3.43 0.07 -9.51
C ALA A 44 -3.31 -0.45 -8.08
N GLY A 45 -2.49 -1.45 -7.88
CA GLY A 45 -2.16 -1.95 -6.56
C GLY A 45 -1.11 -3.04 -6.66
N ASP A 46 -0.22 -3.08 -5.67
CA ASP A 46 0.84 -4.08 -5.60
C ASP A 46 1.15 -4.42 -4.16
N ALA A 47 1.48 -5.68 -3.93
CA ALA A 47 2.06 -6.13 -2.67
C ALA A 47 3.58 -6.00 -2.77
N LEU A 48 4.22 -5.73 -1.65
CA LEU A 48 5.67 -5.60 -1.58
C LEU A 48 6.27 -6.83 -0.93
N HIS A 49 7.50 -7.15 -1.34
CA HIS A 49 8.30 -8.16 -0.64
C HIS A 49 8.66 -7.66 0.76
N ALA A 50 9.09 -8.57 1.63
CA ALA A 50 9.46 -8.24 3.00
C ALA A 50 10.60 -7.22 3.05
N THR A 51 10.69 -6.49 4.17
CA THR A 51 11.72 -5.46 4.36
C THR A 51 13.13 -5.99 4.32
N THR A 52 13.34 -7.30 4.50
CA THR A 52 14.65 -7.93 4.33
C THR A 52 15.19 -7.80 2.92
N GLU A 53 14.32 -7.57 1.93
CA GLU A 53 14.71 -7.36 0.53
C GLU A 53 14.76 -5.89 0.14
N ALA A 54 14.53 -4.98 1.10
CA ALA A 54 14.55 -3.55 0.83
C ALA A 54 15.97 -3.02 0.72
N THR A 55 16.12 -1.97 -0.08
CA THR A 55 17.35 -1.20 -0.20
C THR A 55 16.97 0.26 -0.11
N THR A 56 17.69 1.02 0.70
CA THR A 56 17.40 2.46 0.89
C THR A 56 18.59 3.28 0.41
N VAL A 57 18.30 4.32 -0.35
CA VAL A 57 19.31 5.33 -0.74
C VAL A 57 19.03 6.57 0.09
N ARG A 58 20.03 6.99 0.86
CA ARG A 58 19.91 8.17 1.73
C ARG A 58 20.69 9.32 1.16
N PHE A 59 20.16 10.51 1.34
CA PHE A 59 20.74 11.78 0.91
C PHE A 59 21.03 12.63 2.14
N GLY A 60 21.84 13.64 2.00
CA GLY A 60 22.16 14.58 3.09
C GLY A 60 23.64 14.71 3.38
N GLY A 61 24.47 13.84 2.79
CA GLY A 61 25.92 13.97 2.82
C GLY A 61 26.45 14.54 1.51
N THR A 62 27.73 14.31 1.24
CA THR A 62 28.37 14.78 0.00
C THR A 62 27.94 13.94 -1.21
N ALA A 63 27.49 12.70 -0.97
CA ALA A 63 27.01 11.79 -2.01
C ALA A 63 25.91 10.91 -1.44
N PRO A 64 25.00 10.37 -2.30
CA PRO A 64 24.01 9.41 -1.85
C PRO A 64 24.65 8.15 -1.27
N VAL A 65 24.04 7.60 -0.23
CA VAL A 65 24.51 6.37 0.43
C VAL A 65 23.44 5.30 0.32
N THR A 66 23.83 4.14 -0.17
CA THR A 66 22.94 2.98 -0.31
C THR A 66 23.12 2.04 0.87
N THR A 67 22.01 1.65 1.49
CA THR A 67 22.00 0.77 2.66
C THR A 67 20.98 -0.34 2.47
N ASP A 68 21.31 -1.55 2.89
CA ASP A 68 20.34 -2.64 2.92
C ASP A 68 19.33 -2.39 4.04
N GLY A 69 18.06 -2.70 3.75
CA GLY A 69 16.99 -2.55 4.71
C GLY A 69 16.04 -1.41 4.41
N PRO A 70 14.94 -1.32 5.16
CA PRO A 70 13.92 -0.29 4.94
C PRO A 70 14.39 1.08 5.41
N PHE A 71 13.69 2.12 4.97
CA PHE A 71 13.97 3.50 5.37
C PHE A 71 13.96 3.68 6.88
N ALA A 72 13.01 3.04 7.56
CA ALA A 72 12.91 3.05 9.02
C ALA A 72 12.55 1.67 9.52
N GLU A 73 13.12 1.29 10.69
CA GLU A 73 12.75 0.04 11.34
C GLU A 73 11.59 0.31 12.28
N THR A 74 10.47 -0.37 12.02
CA THR A 74 9.21 -0.18 12.74
C THR A 74 8.59 -1.52 13.06
N LYS A 75 7.60 -1.51 13.97
CA LYS A 75 6.84 -2.73 14.28
C LYS A 75 5.82 -3.04 13.18
N GLU A 76 5.42 -2.04 12.43
CA GLU A 76 4.49 -2.18 11.33
C GLU A 76 5.17 -1.67 10.07
N GLN A 77 5.28 -2.54 9.09
CA GLN A 77 5.98 -2.27 7.85
C GLN A 77 5.00 -2.02 6.72
N LEU A 78 5.40 -1.19 5.77
CA LEU A 78 4.63 -1.01 4.54
C LEU A 78 4.67 -2.32 3.74
N GLY A 79 3.51 -2.92 3.54
CA GLY A 79 3.40 -4.22 2.85
C GLY A 79 2.77 -4.15 1.48
N GLY A 80 2.19 -3.01 1.12
CA GLY A 80 1.56 -2.86 -0.18
C GLY A 80 0.80 -1.56 -0.29
N TYR A 81 0.19 -1.36 -1.44
CA TYR A 81 -0.60 -0.17 -1.68
C TYR A 81 -1.70 -0.44 -2.71
N TYR A 82 -2.72 0.42 -2.69
CA TYR A 82 -3.69 0.57 -3.77
C TYR A 82 -3.74 2.03 -4.19
N LEU A 83 -3.90 2.25 -5.48
CA LEU A 83 -4.17 3.57 -6.04
C LEU A 83 -5.60 3.55 -6.56
N LEU A 84 -6.43 4.48 -6.07
CA LEU A 84 -7.85 4.52 -6.38
C LEU A 84 -8.26 5.87 -6.94
N GLU A 85 -9.27 5.83 -7.80
CA GLU A 85 -10.01 7.02 -8.22
C GLU A 85 -11.31 7.05 -7.44
N CYS A 86 -11.45 8.00 -6.52
CA CYS A 86 -12.64 8.14 -5.68
C CYS A 86 -13.18 9.55 -5.82
N LYS A 87 -14.48 9.69 -5.59
CA LYS A 87 -15.15 10.98 -5.65
C LYS A 87 -14.66 11.90 -4.52
N ASP A 88 -14.45 11.33 -3.34
CA ASP A 88 -14.07 12.08 -2.14
C ASP A 88 -13.37 11.14 -1.14
N LEU A 89 -12.94 11.74 -0.02
CA LEU A 89 -12.28 11.00 1.05
C LEU A 89 -13.19 9.92 1.66
N ASP A 90 -14.50 10.16 1.73
CA ASP A 90 -15.43 9.19 2.32
C ASP A 90 -15.43 7.88 1.52
N GLU A 91 -15.34 7.95 0.20
CA GLU A 91 -15.21 6.75 -0.62
C GLU A 91 -13.88 6.02 -0.36
N ALA A 92 -12.79 6.77 -0.22
CA ALA A 92 -11.49 6.19 0.10
C ALA A 92 -11.49 5.52 1.48
N ILE A 93 -12.19 6.11 2.45
CA ILE A 93 -12.37 5.52 3.78
C ILE A 93 -13.20 4.24 3.70
N GLU A 94 -14.28 4.25 2.92
CA GLU A 94 -15.08 3.04 2.71
C GLU A 94 -14.22 1.92 2.11
N ALA A 95 -13.43 2.24 1.09
CA ALA A 95 -12.53 1.27 0.48
C ALA A 95 -11.55 0.70 1.49
N SER A 96 -10.93 1.55 2.30
CA SER A 96 -9.97 1.12 3.31
C SER A 96 -10.61 0.26 4.39
N SER A 97 -11.82 0.61 4.80
CA SER A 97 -12.53 -0.08 5.88
C SER A 97 -12.92 -1.51 5.53
N LYS A 98 -13.04 -1.83 4.25
CA LYS A 98 -13.41 -3.16 3.77
C LYS A 98 -12.20 -4.02 3.39
N MET A 99 -11.00 -3.48 3.52
CA MET A 99 -9.77 -4.18 3.20
C MET A 99 -9.58 -5.36 4.17
N PRO A 100 -9.19 -6.55 3.68
CA PRO A 100 -9.06 -7.73 4.54
C PRO A 100 -7.74 -7.74 5.32
N VAL A 101 -7.46 -6.67 6.07
CA VAL A 101 -6.29 -6.58 6.94
C VAL A 101 -6.61 -7.09 8.33
N ARG A 102 -5.61 -7.66 9.00
CA ARG A 102 -5.77 -8.29 10.32
C ARG A 102 -4.86 -7.61 11.34
N GLY A 103 -4.96 -6.31 11.44
CA GLY A 103 -4.14 -5.48 12.29
C GLY A 103 -3.40 -4.45 11.48
N GLY A 104 -2.61 -3.61 12.15
CA GLY A 104 -1.94 -2.51 11.50
C GLY A 104 -2.90 -1.40 11.11
N GLY A 105 -2.68 -0.81 9.97
CA GLY A 105 -3.51 0.29 9.52
C GLY A 105 -3.31 0.59 8.04
N VAL A 106 -4.19 1.44 7.53
CA VAL A 106 -4.13 1.92 6.15
C VAL A 106 -4.06 3.44 6.21
N GLU A 107 -3.00 3.99 5.67
CA GLU A 107 -2.86 5.44 5.56
C GLU A 107 -3.42 5.87 4.21
N ILE A 108 -4.32 6.83 4.20
CA ILE A 108 -4.94 7.36 2.99
C ILE A 108 -4.33 8.72 2.72
N ARG A 109 -3.78 8.91 1.52
CA ARG A 109 -3.24 10.21 1.13
C ARG A 109 -3.77 10.60 -0.24
N PRO A 110 -4.31 11.82 -0.39
CA PRO A 110 -4.65 12.31 -1.72
C PRO A 110 -3.39 12.46 -2.56
N VAL A 111 -3.48 12.07 -3.82
CA VAL A 111 -2.35 12.11 -4.73
C VAL A 111 -2.33 13.45 -5.45
N MET A 112 -1.19 14.10 -5.44
CA MET A 112 -0.98 15.32 -6.21
C MET A 112 -0.66 14.92 -7.64
N LEU A 113 -1.51 15.31 -8.58
CA LEU A 113 -1.32 15.00 -10.00
C LEU A 113 -0.60 16.16 -10.67
N PHE A 114 0.22 15.82 -11.66
CA PHE A 114 0.96 16.80 -12.44
C PHE A 114 0.58 16.68 -13.92
N ASP A 115 0.61 17.80 -14.62
CA ASP A 115 0.40 17.82 -16.06
C ASP A 115 1.69 17.42 -16.81
N ASP A 116 1.62 17.38 -18.14
CA ASP A 116 2.76 16.97 -18.97
C ASP A 116 3.98 17.90 -18.84
N GLU A 117 3.78 19.10 -18.32
CA GLU A 117 4.85 20.08 -18.11
C GLU A 117 5.40 20.02 -16.67
N GLY A 118 4.90 19.10 -15.84
CA GLY A 118 5.35 18.93 -14.47
C GLY A 118 4.75 19.92 -13.48
N ARG A 119 3.61 20.53 -13.82
CA ARG A 119 2.93 21.47 -12.92
C ARG A 119 1.80 20.76 -12.19
N PRO A 120 1.53 21.11 -10.91
CA PRO A 120 0.41 20.52 -10.20
C PRO A 120 -0.91 20.75 -10.93
N ARG A 121 -1.71 19.68 -11.03
CA ARG A 121 -3.08 19.76 -11.57
C ARG A 121 -4.05 20.02 -10.41
N GLN A 122 -5.07 20.79 -10.69
CA GLN A 122 -6.11 21.11 -9.71
C GLN A 122 -7.32 20.19 -9.83
#